data_88960c3a4425b532827fca6182701b2a
#
_entry.id   88960c3a4425b532827fca6182701b2a
#
_cell.length_a   1.000
_cell.length_b   1.000
_cell.length_c   1.000
_cell.angle_alpha   90.00
_cell.angle_beta   90.00
_cell.angle_gamma   90.00
#
_symmetry.space_group_name_H-M   'P 1'
#
loop_
_entity.id
_entity.type
_entity.pdbx_description
1 polymer ?
#
loop_
_entity_poly.entity_id
_entity_poly.type
_entity_poly.pdbx_seq_one_letter_code
_entity_poly.pdbx_strand_id
1 'polypeptide(L)'
;MNSSQLAGKRILVTQADTFMGPTLCEVFADMGAEVIADNNLLTDPSLPAKIIQQAGHIDVLVINLAIPAPFTKGELVDDAEWSATFSAVVDPMPRLCTAVLPQMIERQGGKILVMGSASALRGMKRASTYSAARGAQLSYVKAMGVEMAPQGIQVNAIAQNFVDNPTYFPEETKANPKFQERLKNDVPLGRLVSLREDALFAAYLCSDAADCFVGQVFPVSGGWAV
;
A
#
# COMPACT_ATOMS: atom_id res chain seq x y z
N MET A 1 15.61 4.02 -14.16
CA MET A 1 15.31 5.13 -13.24
C MET A 1 16.62 5.67 -12.71
N ASN A 2 16.68 6.98 -12.50
CA ASN A 2 17.89 7.63 -12.02
C ASN A 2 18.03 7.35 -10.50
N SER A 3 19.23 6.99 -10.03
CA SER A 3 19.51 6.65 -8.62
C SER A 3 19.33 7.81 -7.62
N SER A 4 18.96 8.99 -8.10
CA SER A 4 18.73 10.20 -7.30
C SER A 4 17.27 10.70 -7.34
N GLN A 5 16.32 9.89 -7.82
CA GLN A 5 14.94 10.33 -8.05
C GLN A 5 14.18 10.71 -6.77
N LEU A 6 14.61 10.18 -5.62
CA LEU A 6 14.06 10.48 -4.29
C LEU A 6 15.07 11.23 -3.40
N ALA A 7 16.15 11.76 -3.98
CA ALA A 7 17.20 12.44 -3.23
C ALA A 7 16.63 13.59 -2.39
N GLY A 8 16.97 13.58 -1.10
CA GLY A 8 16.55 14.60 -0.13
C GLY A 8 15.12 14.46 0.40
N LYS A 9 14.33 13.48 -0.08
CA LYS A 9 12.99 13.22 0.47
C LYS A 9 13.06 12.37 1.72
N ARG A 10 12.30 12.75 2.73
CA ARG A 10 12.07 11.97 3.95
C ARG A 10 10.77 11.17 3.80
N ILE A 11 10.90 9.84 3.78
CA ILE A 11 9.80 8.91 3.48
C ILE A 11 9.52 8.04 4.69
N LEU A 12 8.36 8.20 5.30
CA LEU A 12 7.88 7.30 6.35
C LEU A 12 7.17 6.10 5.70
N VAL A 13 7.60 4.90 6.03
CA VAL A 13 6.97 3.63 5.63
C VAL A 13 6.41 2.94 6.87
N THR A 14 5.09 2.70 6.91
CA THR A 14 4.47 1.97 8.02
C THR A 14 4.56 0.45 7.83
N GLN A 15 4.62 -0.32 8.91
CA GLN A 15 4.81 -1.78 8.88
C GLN A 15 5.94 -2.18 7.93
N ALA A 16 7.07 -1.51 8.11
CA ALA A 16 8.22 -1.57 7.19
C ALA A 16 8.94 -2.92 7.16
N ASP A 17 8.69 -3.79 8.13
CA ASP A 17 9.26 -5.15 8.25
C ASP A 17 8.36 -6.24 7.64
N THR A 18 7.17 -5.90 7.13
CA THR A 18 6.20 -6.87 6.63
C THR A 18 5.79 -6.61 5.18
N PHE A 19 5.42 -7.67 4.49
CA PHE A 19 4.91 -7.66 3.09
C PHE A 19 5.84 -6.87 2.15
N MET A 20 5.39 -5.71 1.66
CA MET A 20 6.16 -4.86 0.76
C MET A 20 7.19 -3.99 1.48
N GLY A 21 7.03 -3.80 2.79
CA GLY A 21 7.82 -2.87 3.59
C GLY A 21 9.32 -2.99 3.39
N PRO A 22 9.95 -4.18 3.54
CA PRO A 22 11.40 -4.32 3.38
C PRO A 22 11.89 -3.87 1.99
N THR A 23 11.21 -4.30 0.93
CA THR A 23 11.61 -3.95 -0.46
C THR A 23 11.36 -2.48 -0.78
N LEU A 24 10.28 -1.88 -0.25
CA LEU A 24 10.04 -0.44 -0.37
C LEU A 24 11.17 0.35 0.29
N CYS A 25 11.55 0.00 1.52
CA CYS A 25 12.63 0.67 2.24
C CYS A 25 13.96 0.57 1.48
N GLU A 26 14.32 -0.62 0.99
CA GLU A 26 15.52 -0.84 0.18
C GLU A 26 15.52 0.04 -1.08
N VAL A 27 14.46 -0.03 -1.88
CA VAL A 27 14.37 0.69 -3.16
C VAL A 27 14.37 2.20 -2.94
N PHE A 28 13.67 2.70 -1.93
CA PHE A 28 13.67 4.14 -1.64
C PHE A 28 15.04 4.65 -1.18
N ALA A 29 15.75 3.87 -0.35
CA ALA A 29 17.11 4.19 0.06
C ALA A 29 18.09 4.16 -1.13
N ASP A 30 18.00 3.15 -2.01
CA ASP A 30 18.77 3.05 -3.26
C ASP A 30 18.56 4.27 -4.18
N MET A 31 17.38 4.91 -4.08
CA MET A 31 17.03 6.11 -4.85
C MET A 31 17.31 7.43 -4.11
N GLY A 32 18.01 7.37 -2.98
CA GLY A 32 18.53 8.53 -2.27
C GLY A 32 17.56 9.14 -1.24
N ALA A 33 16.48 8.46 -0.88
CA ALA A 33 15.59 8.91 0.19
C ALA A 33 16.18 8.65 1.58
N GLU A 34 15.85 9.51 2.53
CA GLU A 34 15.94 9.20 3.95
C GLU A 34 14.69 8.41 4.36
N VAL A 35 14.85 7.11 4.59
CA VAL A 35 13.73 6.22 4.93
C VAL A 35 13.56 6.14 6.45
N ILE A 36 12.35 6.44 6.91
CA ILE A 36 11.91 6.28 8.30
C ILE A 36 11.02 5.03 8.34
N ALA A 37 11.57 3.94 8.86
CA ALA A 37 10.87 2.66 8.94
C ALA A 37 10.11 2.55 10.27
N ASP A 38 8.79 2.39 10.22
CA ASP A 38 7.96 2.09 11.38
C ASP A 38 7.43 0.66 11.31
N ASN A 39 7.66 -0.12 12.36
CA ASN A 39 7.29 -1.55 12.42
C ASN A 39 6.11 -1.82 13.36
N ASN A 40 5.45 -0.78 13.87
CA ASN A 40 4.35 -0.96 14.81
C ASN A 40 3.10 -1.52 14.13
N LEU A 41 2.39 -2.38 14.84
CA LEU A 41 1.00 -2.71 14.51
C LEU A 41 0.12 -1.52 14.90
N LEU A 42 -0.61 -0.98 13.94
CA LEU A 42 -1.32 0.30 14.07
C LEU A 42 -2.77 0.14 14.58
N THR A 43 -3.07 -0.94 15.30
CA THR A 43 -4.40 -1.17 15.88
C THR A 43 -4.69 -0.29 17.11
N ASP A 44 -3.65 0.18 17.83
CA ASP A 44 -3.79 1.20 18.86
C ASP A 44 -4.06 2.58 18.23
N PRO A 45 -5.22 3.21 18.48
CA PRO A 45 -5.58 4.49 17.89
C PRO A 45 -4.62 5.64 18.18
N SER A 46 -3.82 5.54 19.24
CA SER A 46 -2.87 6.60 19.64
C SER A 46 -1.55 6.54 18.89
N LEU A 47 -1.18 5.39 18.31
CA LEU A 47 0.11 5.19 17.65
C LEU A 47 0.32 6.04 16.40
N PRO A 48 -0.64 6.21 15.48
CA PRO A 48 -0.44 6.99 14.28
C PRO A 48 0.07 8.41 14.55
N ALA A 49 -0.55 9.12 15.51
CA ALA A 49 -0.12 10.46 15.85
C ALA A 49 1.28 10.50 16.47
N LYS A 50 1.61 9.53 17.33
CA LYS A 50 2.94 9.43 17.96
C LYS A 50 4.03 9.17 16.93
N ILE A 51 3.78 8.26 15.98
CA ILE A 51 4.73 7.92 14.90
C ILE A 51 5.02 9.14 14.05
N ILE A 52 4.00 9.86 13.60
CA ILE A 52 4.16 11.09 12.81
C ILE A 52 4.93 12.15 13.59
N GLN A 53 4.61 12.34 14.88
CA GLN A 53 5.32 13.28 15.74
C GLN A 53 6.81 12.92 15.90
N GLN A 54 7.11 11.64 16.11
CA GLN A 54 8.50 11.15 16.26
C GLN A 54 9.29 11.24 14.96
N ALA A 55 8.65 10.98 13.83
CA ALA A 55 9.26 11.09 12.51
C ALA A 55 9.62 12.55 12.15
N GLY A 56 8.91 13.53 12.70
CA GLY A 56 9.11 14.94 12.43
C GLY A 56 8.69 15.32 11.01
N HIS A 57 9.60 15.89 10.23
CA HIS A 57 9.32 16.26 8.84
C HIS A 57 9.16 15.00 7.94
N ILE A 58 8.06 14.96 7.19
CA ILE A 58 7.74 13.86 6.28
C ILE A 58 7.33 14.44 4.92
N ASP A 59 8.10 14.17 3.87
CA ASP A 59 7.76 14.53 2.49
C ASP A 59 6.77 13.53 1.88
N VAL A 60 6.95 12.25 2.21
CA VAL A 60 6.12 11.15 1.69
C VAL A 60 5.72 10.22 2.83
N LEU A 61 4.42 9.94 2.94
CA LEU A 61 3.88 8.89 3.79
C LEU A 61 3.48 7.69 2.93
N VAL A 62 4.12 6.55 3.12
CA VAL A 62 3.76 5.27 2.50
C VAL A 62 3.01 4.42 3.52
N ILE A 63 1.72 4.26 3.29
CA ILE A 63 0.82 3.49 4.15
C ILE A 63 0.82 2.04 3.69
N ASN A 64 1.68 1.22 4.28
CA ASN A 64 1.74 -0.22 4.13
C ASN A 64 1.02 -0.86 5.31
N LEU A 65 -0.28 -1.15 5.14
CA LEU A 65 -1.11 -1.83 6.14
C LEU A 65 -1.44 -3.21 5.61
N ALA A 66 -0.80 -4.21 6.15
CA ALA A 66 -0.89 -5.55 5.60
C ALA A 66 -1.17 -6.60 6.68
N ILE A 67 -2.12 -7.46 6.37
CA ILE A 67 -2.44 -8.67 7.13
C ILE A 67 -2.61 -9.83 6.13
N PRO A 68 -2.38 -11.08 6.55
CA PRO A 68 -2.85 -12.22 5.77
C PRO A 68 -4.34 -12.10 5.53
N ALA A 69 -4.78 -12.24 4.26
CA ALA A 69 -6.20 -12.15 3.93
C ALA A 69 -6.96 -13.31 4.58
N PRO A 70 -8.04 -13.07 5.34
CA PRO A 70 -8.93 -14.14 5.76
C PRO A 70 -9.61 -14.74 4.52
N PHE A 71 -9.68 -16.09 4.47
CA PHE A 71 -10.35 -16.83 3.40
C PHE A 71 -11.56 -17.58 3.95
N THR A 72 -12.56 -16.83 4.39
CA THR A 72 -13.78 -17.34 5.01
C THR A 72 -14.93 -17.39 3.99
N LYS A 73 -15.74 -18.47 4.01
CA LYS A 73 -16.95 -18.52 3.19
C LYS A 73 -17.91 -17.41 3.64
N GLY A 74 -18.62 -16.78 2.67
CA GLY A 74 -19.47 -15.64 2.96
C GLY A 74 -20.52 -15.88 4.05
N GLU A 75 -21.07 -17.08 4.12
CA GLU A 75 -22.04 -17.49 5.14
C GLU A 75 -21.45 -17.77 6.54
N LEU A 76 -20.11 -17.74 6.66
CA LEU A 76 -19.39 -17.98 7.92
C LEU A 76 -18.61 -16.75 8.42
N VAL A 77 -18.68 -15.65 7.68
CA VAL A 77 -18.08 -14.37 8.12
C VAL A 77 -18.84 -13.87 9.34
N ASP A 78 -18.11 -13.59 10.41
CA ASP A 78 -18.65 -13.05 11.65
C ASP A 78 -18.16 -11.62 11.94
N ASP A 79 -18.73 -10.99 12.95
CA ASP A 79 -18.38 -9.63 13.37
C ASP A 79 -16.93 -9.53 13.89
N ALA A 80 -16.38 -10.62 14.41
CA ALA A 80 -15.00 -10.64 14.90
C ALA A 80 -14.00 -10.55 13.74
N GLU A 81 -14.18 -11.37 12.68
CA GLU A 81 -13.36 -11.27 11.47
C GLU A 81 -13.48 -9.89 10.82
N TRP A 82 -14.72 -9.38 10.70
CA TRP A 82 -14.99 -8.07 10.13
C TRP A 82 -14.25 -6.98 10.89
N SER A 83 -14.46 -6.89 12.19
CA SER A 83 -13.89 -5.86 13.05
C SER A 83 -12.36 -5.93 13.09
N ALA A 84 -11.79 -7.14 13.20
CA ALA A 84 -10.34 -7.32 13.21
C ALA A 84 -9.70 -6.86 11.88
N THR A 85 -10.32 -7.19 10.74
CA THR A 85 -9.83 -6.80 9.42
C THR A 85 -9.86 -5.29 9.25
N PHE A 86 -10.98 -4.64 9.57
CA PHE A 86 -11.11 -3.19 9.44
C PHE A 86 -10.19 -2.44 10.41
N SER A 87 -10.07 -2.89 11.66
CA SER A 87 -9.16 -2.33 12.64
C SER A 87 -7.70 -2.37 12.21
N ALA A 88 -7.29 -3.42 11.47
CA ALA A 88 -5.91 -3.57 11.04
C ALA A 88 -5.59 -2.77 9.76
N VAL A 89 -6.48 -2.72 8.78
CA VAL A 89 -6.16 -2.15 7.45
C VAL A 89 -6.93 -0.90 7.06
N VAL A 90 -8.03 -0.57 7.74
CA VAL A 90 -8.83 0.62 7.41
C VAL A 90 -8.63 1.72 8.44
N ASP A 91 -8.88 1.44 9.71
CA ASP A 91 -8.89 2.44 10.78
C ASP A 91 -7.57 3.21 10.96
N PRO A 92 -6.37 2.62 10.77
CA PRO A 92 -5.12 3.36 10.91
C PRO A 92 -4.94 4.42 9.82
N MET A 93 -5.48 4.21 8.63
CA MET A 93 -5.24 5.08 7.47
C MET A 93 -5.74 6.52 7.70
N PRO A 94 -7.02 6.79 8.05
CA PRO A 94 -7.46 8.16 8.32
C PRO A 94 -6.72 8.79 9.50
N ARG A 95 -6.32 8.01 10.51
CA ARG A 95 -5.55 8.50 11.66
C ARG A 95 -4.15 8.95 11.24
N LEU A 96 -3.45 8.19 10.40
CA LEU A 96 -2.16 8.57 9.82
C LEU A 96 -2.28 9.81 8.94
N CYS A 97 -3.29 9.86 8.06
CA CYS A 97 -3.53 11.02 7.21
C CYS A 97 -3.82 12.27 8.05
N THR A 98 -4.73 12.21 9.02
CA THR A 98 -5.06 13.34 9.90
C THR A 98 -3.82 13.85 10.66
N ALA A 99 -2.91 12.97 11.04
CA ALA A 99 -1.71 13.34 11.76
C ALA A 99 -0.64 13.99 10.87
N VAL A 100 -0.48 13.54 9.60
CA VAL A 100 0.56 14.05 8.70
C VAL A 100 0.12 15.29 7.92
N LEU A 101 -1.15 15.40 7.57
CA LEU A 101 -1.67 16.48 6.73
C LEU A 101 -1.39 17.90 7.22
N PRO A 102 -1.45 18.25 8.51
CA PRO A 102 -1.17 19.60 8.95
C PRO A 102 0.20 20.13 8.48
N GLN A 103 1.25 19.33 8.63
CA GLN A 103 2.60 19.72 8.18
C GLN A 103 2.73 19.78 6.65
N MET A 104 1.99 18.92 5.92
CA MET A 104 1.98 18.95 4.44
C MET A 104 1.20 20.16 3.91
N ILE A 105 0.08 20.51 4.50
CA ILE A 105 -0.73 21.69 4.14
C ILE A 105 0.05 22.99 4.39
N GLU A 106 0.72 23.10 5.52
CA GLU A 106 1.56 24.27 5.85
C GLU A 106 2.63 24.52 4.79
N ARG A 107 3.23 23.44 4.25
CA ARG A 107 4.26 23.50 3.19
C ARG A 107 3.69 23.57 1.78
N GLN A 108 2.37 23.38 1.62
CA GLN A 108 1.71 23.24 0.32
C GLN A 108 2.35 22.14 -0.56
N GLY A 109 2.66 21.00 0.07
CA GLY A 109 3.30 19.89 -0.64
C GLY A 109 3.47 18.65 0.22
N GLY A 110 3.40 17.52 -0.42
CA GLY A 110 3.59 16.20 0.19
C GLY A 110 2.93 15.10 -0.63
N LYS A 111 3.26 13.86 -0.32
CA LYS A 111 2.66 12.71 -0.99
C LYS A 111 2.20 11.66 0.02
N ILE A 112 1.07 11.04 -0.28
CA ILE A 112 0.57 9.88 0.47
C ILE A 112 0.35 8.76 -0.53
N LEU A 113 1.02 7.63 -0.33
CA LEU A 113 0.89 6.44 -1.15
C LEU A 113 0.35 5.28 -0.30
N VAL A 114 -0.78 4.70 -0.72
CA VAL A 114 -1.38 3.55 -0.04
C VAL A 114 -1.06 2.26 -0.78
N MET A 115 -0.46 1.29 -0.09
CA MET A 115 -0.26 -0.06 -0.59
C MET A 115 -1.54 -0.88 -0.38
N GLY A 116 -2.39 -0.86 -1.40
CA GLY A 116 -3.72 -1.46 -1.40
C GLY A 116 -3.75 -2.86 -2.02
N SER A 117 -4.95 -3.32 -2.41
CA SER A 117 -5.12 -4.63 -3.04
C SER A 117 -6.11 -4.58 -4.22
N ALA A 118 -5.75 -5.27 -5.31
CA ALA A 118 -6.62 -5.43 -6.47
C ALA A 118 -7.83 -6.34 -6.19
N SER A 119 -7.90 -7.03 -5.03
CA SER A 119 -9.11 -7.71 -4.58
C SER A 119 -10.31 -6.77 -4.46
N ALA A 120 -10.06 -5.49 -4.23
CA ALA A 120 -11.07 -4.43 -4.21
C ALA A 120 -11.58 -4.05 -5.62
N LEU A 121 -10.83 -4.35 -6.67
CA LEU A 121 -11.18 -4.02 -8.05
C LEU A 121 -11.93 -5.17 -8.74
N ARG A 122 -11.57 -6.41 -8.43
CA ARG A 122 -12.12 -7.59 -9.11
C ARG A 122 -12.97 -8.50 -8.21
N GLY A 123 -12.71 -8.48 -6.89
CA GLY A 123 -13.29 -9.44 -5.94
C GLY A 123 -12.57 -10.79 -5.95
N MET A 124 -12.58 -11.45 -4.82
CA MET A 124 -11.98 -12.78 -4.62
C MET A 124 -12.94 -13.69 -3.86
N LYS A 125 -13.06 -14.96 -4.28
CA LYS A 125 -13.84 -15.96 -3.56
C LYS A 125 -13.33 -16.09 -2.13
N ARG A 126 -14.23 -16.16 -1.16
CA ARG A 126 -13.95 -16.30 0.27
C ARG A 126 -13.17 -15.15 0.91
N ALA A 127 -13.07 -14.02 0.25
CA ALA A 127 -12.34 -12.86 0.76
C ALA A 127 -13.23 -11.60 0.78
N SER A 128 -14.50 -11.75 1.09
CA SER A 128 -15.48 -10.64 1.09
C SER A 128 -15.09 -9.55 2.07
N THR A 129 -14.75 -9.89 3.32
CA THR A 129 -14.30 -8.97 4.35
C THR A 129 -13.04 -8.23 3.93
N TYR A 130 -12.02 -8.96 3.45
CA TYR A 130 -10.77 -8.38 2.99
C TYR A 130 -10.98 -7.45 1.79
N SER A 131 -11.76 -7.89 0.79
CA SER A 131 -12.07 -7.07 -0.39
C SER A 131 -12.83 -5.79 -0.03
N ALA A 132 -13.76 -5.87 0.93
CA ALA A 132 -14.48 -4.70 1.43
C ALA A 132 -13.54 -3.71 2.14
N ALA A 133 -12.68 -4.19 3.03
CA ALA A 133 -11.70 -3.37 3.74
C ALA A 133 -10.71 -2.70 2.77
N ARG A 134 -10.20 -3.46 1.78
CA ARG A 134 -9.32 -2.90 0.73
C ARG A 134 -10.07 -1.91 -0.17
N GLY A 135 -11.37 -2.17 -0.45
CA GLY A 135 -12.22 -1.22 -1.17
C GLY A 135 -12.40 0.10 -0.43
N ALA A 136 -12.57 0.04 0.89
CA ALA A 136 -12.61 1.24 1.73
C ALA A 136 -11.33 2.08 1.60
N GLN A 137 -10.14 1.45 1.61
CA GLN A 137 -8.87 2.16 1.39
C GLN A 137 -8.84 2.86 0.03
N LEU A 138 -9.20 2.17 -1.06
CA LEU A 138 -9.15 2.75 -2.41
C LEU A 138 -10.16 3.90 -2.58
N SER A 139 -11.34 3.79 -1.98
CA SER A 139 -12.34 4.85 -2.01
C SER A 139 -11.90 6.08 -1.21
N TYR A 140 -11.27 5.86 -0.04
CA TYR A 140 -10.69 6.94 0.76
C TYR A 140 -9.60 7.70 -0.01
N VAL A 141 -8.69 6.98 -0.69
CA VAL A 141 -7.64 7.58 -1.53
C VAL A 141 -8.22 8.48 -2.62
N LYS A 142 -9.29 8.04 -3.29
CA LYS A 142 -9.93 8.85 -4.34
C LYS A 142 -10.49 10.16 -3.78
N ALA A 143 -11.18 10.10 -2.65
CA ALA A 143 -11.75 11.29 -2.01
C ALA A 143 -10.66 12.24 -1.49
N MET A 144 -9.69 11.71 -0.74
CA MET A 144 -8.58 12.51 -0.19
C MET A 144 -7.70 13.11 -1.28
N GLY A 145 -7.48 12.40 -2.41
CA GLY A 145 -6.71 12.93 -3.52
C GLY A 145 -7.34 14.19 -4.08
N VAL A 146 -8.65 14.16 -4.36
CA VAL A 146 -9.39 15.33 -4.87
C VAL A 146 -9.40 16.48 -3.86
N GLU A 147 -9.59 16.17 -2.57
CA GLU A 147 -9.64 17.16 -1.51
C GLU A 147 -8.30 17.85 -1.28
N MET A 148 -7.19 17.10 -1.32
CA MET A 148 -5.86 17.60 -0.97
C MET A 148 -5.07 18.17 -2.15
N ALA A 149 -5.47 17.92 -3.39
CA ALA A 149 -4.78 18.42 -4.58
C ALA A 149 -4.63 19.95 -4.60
N PRO A 150 -5.64 20.78 -4.21
CA PRO A 150 -5.47 22.22 -4.13
C PRO A 150 -4.41 22.69 -3.11
N GLN A 151 -4.02 21.82 -2.20
CA GLN A 151 -2.96 22.08 -1.21
C GLN A 151 -1.57 21.58 -1.69
N GLY A 152 -1.45 21.16 -2.96
CA GLY A 152 -0.21 20.60 -3.50
C GLY A 152 0.12 19.19 -3.00
N ILE A 153 -0.85 18.48 -2.43
CA ILE A 153 -0.63 17.14 -1.87
C ILE A 153 -1.26 16.08 -2.79
N GLN A 154 -0.46 15.09 -3.20
CA GLN A 154 -0.92 13.97 -4.00
C GLN A 154 -1.21 12.75 -3.12
N VAL A 155 -2.42 12.18 -3.22
CA VAL A 155 -2.81 10.95 -2.53
C VAL A 155 -3.20 9.91 -3.57
N ASN A 156 -2.46 8.81 -3.64
CA ASN A 156 -2.65 7.75 -4.63
C ASN A 156 -2.53 6.36 -3.99
N ALA A 157 -2.93 5.32 -4.70
CA ALA A 157 -2.80 3.94 -4.26
C ALA A 157 -2.24 3.02 -5.35
N ILE A 158 -1.51 2.00 -4.93
CA ILE A 158 -1.20 0.82 -5.73
C ILE A 158 -2.11 -0.31 -5.28
N ALA A 159 -2.90 -0.86 -6.20
CA ALA A 159 -3.77 -2.00 -5.95
C ALA A 159 -3.08 -3.29 -6.40
N GLN A 160 -2.50 -3.99 -5.43
CA GLN A 160 -1.62 -5.15 -5.67
C GLN A 160 -2.39 -6.47 -5.75
N ASN A 161 -1.96 -7.37 -6.65
CA ASN A 161 -2.20 -8.80 -6.57
C ASN A 161 -1.13 -9.54 -7.38
N PHE A 162 -0.88 -10.82 -7.08
CA PHE A 162 0.16 -11.61 -7.73
C PHE A 162 1.55 -10.96 -7.73
N VAL A 163 1.86 -10.18 -6.70
CA VAL A 163 3.20 -9.71 -6.39
C VAL A 163 3.91 -10.78 -5.56
N ASP A 164 5.17 -11.09 -5.92
CA ASP A 164 5.97 -12.19 -5.34
C ASP A 164 6.33 -11.94 -3.87
N ASN A 165 5.33 -12.06 -3.00
CA ASN A 165 5.47 -11.88 -1.58
C ASN A 165 5.59 -13.24 -0.89
N PRO A 166 6.63 -13.48 -0.07
CA PRO A 166 6.84 -14.78 0.59
C PRO A 166 5.70 -15.23 1.50
N THR A 167 4.92 -14.29 2.05
CA THR A 167 3.76 -14.61 2.90
C THR A 167 2.63 -15.26 2.10
N TYR A 168 2.38 -14.79 0.86
CA TYR A 168 1.33 -15.31 0.00
C TYR A 168 1.83 -16.37 -0.98
N PHE A 169 3.09 -16.25 -1.42
CA PHE A 169 3.72 -17.12 -2.41
C PHE A 169 5.05 -17.66 -1.90
N PRO A 170 5.05 -18.49 -0.83
CA PRO A 170 6.27 -19.17 -0.39
C PRO A 170 6.79 -20.10 -1.50
N GLU A 171 8.08 -20.47 -1.44
CA GLU A 171 8.74 -21.27 -2.48
C GLU A 171 8.00 -22.55 -2.82
N GLU A 172 7.42 -23.22 -1.81
CA GLU A 172 6.60 -24.42 -1.98
C GLU A 172 5.36 -24.14 -2.86
N THR A 173 4.68 -23.01 -2.63
CA THR A 173 3.54 -22.60 -3.46
C THR A 173 4.01 -22.31 -4.91
N LYS A 174 5.12 -21.60 -5.06
CA LYS A 174 5.67 -21.25 -6.38
C LYS A 174 6.11 -22.48 -7.16
N ALA A 175 6.65 -23.50 -6.50
CA ALA A 175 7.05 -24.77 -7.11
C ALA A 175 5.87 -25.69 -7.48
N ASN A 176 4.65 -25.40 -6.99
CA ASN A 176 3.49 -26.26 -7.24
C ASN A 176 2.99 -26.15 -8.68
N PRO A 177 2.95 -27.25 -9.47
CA PRO A 177 2.50 -27.21 -10.87
C PRO A 177 1.07 -26.65 -11.04
N LYS A 178 0.16 -26.91 -10.11
CA LYS A 178 -1.21 -26.38 -10.15
C LYS A 178 -1.23 -24.87 -9.98
N PHE A 179 -0.34 -24.34 -9.15
CA PHE A 179 -0.20 -22.90 -9.00
C PHE A 179 0.38 -22.27 -10.27
N GLN A 180 1.39 -22.90 -10.87
CA GLN A 180 1.98 -22.43 -12.13
C GLN A 180 0.97 -22.45 -13.28
N GLU A 181 0.14 -23.47 -13.37
CA GLU A 181 -0.95 -23.54 -14.35
C GLU A 181 -2.00 -22.43 -14.10
N ARG A 182 -2.42 -22.26 -12.84
CA ARG A 182 -3.32 -21.19 -12.45
C ARG A 182 -2.75 -19.81 -12.79
N LEU A 183 -1.47 -19.60 -12.54
CA LEU A 183 -0.79 -18.33 -12.81
C LEU A 183 -0.84 -18.00 -14.32
N LYS A 184 -0.60 -18.99 -15.18
CA LYS A 184 -0.69 -18.84 -16.66
C LYS A 184 -2.12 -18.56 -17.13
N ASN A 185 -3.13 -19.13 -16.46
CA ASN A 185 -4.52 -18.98 -16.87
C ASN A 185 -5.17 -17.69 -16.33
N ASP A 186 -4.84 -17.28 -15.10
CA ASP A 186 -5.51 -16.19 -14.42
C ASP A 186 -4.77 -14.84 -14.58
N VAL A 187 -3.46 -14.86 -14.82
CA VAL A 187 -2.60 -13.67 -14.87
C VAL A 187 -2.03 -13.51 -16.28
N PRO A 188 -2.49 -12.52 -17.06
CA PRO A 188 -2.02 -12.30 -18.43
C PRO A 188 -0.49 -12.21 -18.60
N LEU A 189 0.21 -11.67 -17.60
CA LEU A 189 1.69 -11.62 -17.58
C LEU A 189 2.33 -13.03 -17.50
N GLY A 190 1.59 -14.05 -17.06
CA GLY A 190 2.04 -15.43 -16.95
C GLY A 190 3.05 -15.70 -15.81
N ARG A 191 3.35 -14.68 -14.99
CA ARG A 191 4.26 -14.77 -13.84
C ARG A 191 3.82 -13.87 -12.72
N LEU A 192 4.41 -14.05 -11.54
CA LEU A 192 4.30 -13.05 -10.47
C LEU A 192 5.02 -11.77 -10.89
N VAL A 193 4.49 -10.63 -10.45
CA VAL A 193 5.20 -9.35 -10.46
C VAL A 193 6.27 -9.42 -9.37
N SER A 194 7.51 -9.06 -9.67
CA SER A 194 8.54 -9.05 -8.63
C SER A 194 8.31 -7.93 -7.62
N LEU A 195 8.74 -8.14 -6.37
CA LEU A 195 8.69 -7.12 -5.33
C LEU A 195 9.37 -5.82 -5.79
N ARG A 196 10.51 -5.94 -6.51
CA ARG A 196 11.26 -4.80 -6.99
C ARG A 196 10.52 -4.03 -8.11
N GLU A 197 9.83 -4.70 -9.03
CA GLU A 197 9.01 -4.03 -10.08
C GLU A 197 7.93 -3.15 -9.42
N ASP A 198 7.24 -3.68 -8.41
CA ASP A 198 6.21 -2.96 -7.68
C ASP A 198 6.79 -1.79 -6.85
N ALA A 199 7.89 -2.04 -6.13
CA ALA A 199 8.56 -1.00 -5.34
C ALA A 199 9.15 0.12 -6.22
N LEU A 200 9.65 -0.17 -7.42
CA LEU A 200 10.09 0.84 -8.37
C LEU A 200 8.93 1.73 -8.85
N PHE A 201 7.76 1.15 -9.07
CA PHE A 201 6.57 1.93 -9.40
C PHE A 201 6.11 2.78 -8.20
N ALA A 202 6.17 2.25 -6.99
CA ALA A 202 5.94 3.02 -5.76
C ALA A 202 6.91 4.21 -5.66
N ALA A 203 8.20 3.99 -5.93
CA ALA A 203 9.22 5.05 -5.93
C ALA A 203 8.91 6.13 -6.98
N TYR A 204 8.47 5.74 -8.19
CA TYR A 204 8.01 6.70 -9.20
C TYR A 204 6.86 7.56 -8.69
N LEU A 205 5.82 6.95 -8.06
CA LEU A 205 4.69 7.69 -7.50
C LEU A 205 5.07 8.60 -6.33
N CYS A 206 6.15 8.29 -5.62
CA CYS A 206 6.70 9.12 -4.55
C CYS A 206 7.59 10.26 -5.07
N SER A 207 7.98 10.26 -6.34
CA SER A 207 8.84 11.29 -6.96
C SER A 207 8.04 12.46 -7.52
N ASP A 208 8.73 13.57 -7.81
CA ASP A 208 8.11 14.76 -8.43
C ASP A 208 7.63 14.48 -9.87
N ALA A 209 8.15 13.44 -10.53
CA ALA A 209 7.69 13.02 -11.85
C ALA A 209 6.22 12.54 -11.88
N ALA A 210 5.64 12.28 -10.72
CA ALA A 210 4.27 11.80 -10.55
C ALA A 210 3.30 12.85 -9.98
N ASP A 211 3.65 14.14 -10.01
CA ASP A 211 2.83 15.21 -9.42
C ASP A 211 1.45 15.38 -10.09
N CYS A 212 1.31 14.93 -11.33
CA CYS A 212 0.04 14.98 -12.06
C CYS A 212 -0.99 13.94 -11.62
N PHE A 213 -0.62 12.95 -10.80
CA PHE A 213 -1.55 11.91 -10.35
C PHE A 213 -2.24 12.31 -9.06
N VAL A 214 -3.57 12.34 -9.12
CA VAL A 214 -4.44 12.78 -8.02
C VAL A 214 -5.56 11.76 -7.83
N GLY A 215 -5.65 11.15 -6.67
CA GLY A 215 -6.72 10.20 -6.33
C GLY A 215 -6.71 8.94 -7.18
N GLN A 216 -5.57 8.57 -7.76
CA GLN A 216 -5.49 7.43 -8.67
C GLN A 216 -5.26 6.12 -7.92
N VAL A 217 -5.82 5.07 -8.49
CA VAL A 217 -5.62 3.69 -8.05
C VAL A 217 -5.01 2.91 -9.21
N PHE A 218 -3.76 2.49 -9.05
CA PHE A 218 -3.00 1.80 -10.08
C PHE A 218 -2.99 0.29 -9.82
N PRO A 219 -3.59 -0.54 -10.68
CA PRO A 219 -3.48 -1.99 -10.55
C PRO A 219 -2.06 -2.47 -10.87
N VAL A 220 -1.41 -3.14 -9.92
CA VAL A 220 -0.17 -3.88 -10.14
C VAL A 220 -0.44 -5.34 -9.85
N SER A 221 -0.83 -6.08 -10.90
CA SER A 221 -1.39 -7.42 -10.76
C SER A 221 -1.05 -8.37 -11.93
N GLY A 222 -0.13 -7.98 -12.80
CA GLY A 222 0.18 -8.72 -14.02
C GLY A 222 -1.00 -8.83 -15.01
N GLY A 223 -1.98 -7.90 -14.94
CA GLY A 223 -3.19 -7.89 -15.75
C GLY A 223 -4.35 -8.70 -15.16
N TRP A 224 -4.22 -9.24 -13.95
CA TRP A 224 -5.32 -9.93 -13.26
C TRP A 224 -6.52 -9.01 -12.97
N ALA A 225 -6.24 -7.76 -12.64
CA ALA A 225 -7.22 -6.66 -12.57
C ALA A 225 -6.73 -5.51 -13.45
N VAL A 226 -7.67 -4.83 -14.10
CA VAL A 226 -7.45 -3.67 -14.97
C VAL A 226 -8.44 -2.57 -14.62
#